data_e54afbfd126b5dd1cc214f3a6c6b726f
#
_entry.id   e54afbfd126b5dd1cc214f3a6c6b726f
#
_cell.length_a   1.000
_cell.length_b   1.000
_cell.length_c   1.000
_cell.angle_alpha   90.00
_cell.angle_beta   90.00
_cell.angle_gamma   90.00
#
_symmetry.space_group_name_H-M   'P 1'
#
loop_
_entity.id
_entity.type
_entity.pdbx_description
1 polymer ?
#
loop_
_entity_poly.entity_id
_entity_poly.type
_entity_poly.pdbx_seq_one_letter_code
_entity_poly.pdbx_strand_id
1 'polypeptide(L)'
;VSDPPILISKTSNKLRDCDKIDIVYGDVEYKPNETDVNKRYTFIRYKVSYYCKPSTVKDKLTNNNIDAFSVFKTKVKWSKTKNTWDNPATDTYPNSSQLDERTYPEQFIEGYVQDMIFNAIDANGNLLKPPPSPTNSNKKKLYDIKTVDIALAVRSKNPFYNDNKKKSIFALTDSSIDLTRFN
;
A
#
# COMPACT_ATOMS: atom_id res chain seq x y z
N VAL A 1 6.37 -16.80 -14.35
CA VAL A 1 7.10 -15.56 -14.02
C VAL A 1 6.73 -15.21 -12.60
N SER A 2 7.69 -15.21 -11.69
CA SER A 2 7.45 -14.79 -10.31
C SER A 2 7.16 -13.29 -10.32
N ASP A 3 6.13 -12.86 -9.58
CA ASP A 3 5.90 -11.43 -9.36
C ASP A 3 7.16 -10.78 -8.77
N PRO A 4 7.51 -9.57 -9.19
CA PRO A 4 8.63 -8.86 -8.60
C PRO A 4 8.37 -8.59 -7.12
N PRO A 5 9.42 -8.45 -6.30
CA PRO A 5 9.26 -8.18 -4.87
C PRO A 5 8.52 -6.87 -4.61
N ILE A 6 8.68 -5.90 -5.49
CA ILE A 6 8.00 -4.61 -5.43
C ILE A 6 7.50 -4.23 -6.81
N LEU A 7 6.25 -3.78 -6.86
CA LEU A 7 5.63 -3.21 -8.06
C LEU A 7 4.91 -1.93 -7.69
N ILE A 8 5.33 -0.82 -8.28
CA ILE A 8 4.66 0.48 -8.13
C ILE A 8 3.86 0.77 -9.39
N SER A 9 2.55 0.99 -9.21
CA SER A 9 1.65 1.41 -10.27
C SER A 9 1.29 2.87 -10.06
N LYS A 10 1.74 3.71 -10.99
CA LYS A 10 1.41 5.13 -10.99
C LYS A 10 -0.04 5.34 -11.42
N THR A 11 -0.79 6.03 -10.61
CA THR A 11 -2.14 6.50 -10.94
C THR A 11 -2.07 8.01 -11.04
N SER A 12 -2.11 8.52 -12.26
CA SER A 12 -2.21 9.95 -12.51
C SER A 12 -3.68 10.32 -12.65
N ASN A 13 -4.20 11.09 -11.72
CA ASN A 13 -5.41 11.85 -11.94
C ASN A 13 -4.98 13.32 -12.14
N LYS A 14 -5.57 14.03 -13.10
CA LYS A 14 -5.13 15.40 -13.54
C LYS A 14 -4.89 16.41 -12.40
N LEU A 15 -5.35 16.12 -11.18
CA LEU A 15 -5.28 17.00 -10.04
C LEU A 15 -4.56 16.40 -8.82
N ARG A 16 -4.40 15.06 -8.74
CA ARG A 16 -3.87 14.38 -7.56
C ARG A 16 -3.36 13.00 -7.92
N ASP A 17 -2.26 12.62 -7.32
CA ASP A 17 -1.65 11.31 -7.52
C ASP A 17 -1.95 10.40 -6.32
N CYS A 18 -2.46 9.22 -6.59
CA CYS A 18 -2.60 8.18 -5.58
C CYS A 18 -2.12 6.85 -6.14
N ASP A 19 -0.83 6.61 -5.95
CA ASP A 19 -0.15 5.43 -6.45
C ASP A 19 -0.58 4.18 -5.69
N LYS A 20 -0.39 3.03 -6.34
CA LYS A 20 -0.49 1.72 -5.73
C LYS A 20 0.90 1.09 -5.61
N ILE A 21 1.16 0.42 -4.49
CA ILE A 21 2.33 -0.45 -4.33
C ILE A 21 1.89 -1.87 -3.98
N ASP A 22 2.48 -2.85 -4.66
CA ASP A 22 2.38 -4.27 -4.32
C ASP A 22 3.75 -4.73 -3.81
N ILE A 23 3.78 -5.36 -2.64
CA ILE A 23 4.99 -5.90 -2.00
C ILE A 23 4.81 -7.40 -1.85
N VAL A 24 5.72 -8.19 -2.44
CA VAL A 24 5.71 -9.65 -2.36
C VAL A 24 6.85 -10.11 -1.47
N TYR A 25 6.53 -10.92 -0.48
CA TYR A 25 7.51 -11.50 0.43
C TYR A 25 7.15 -12.94 0.81
N GLY A 26 8.15 -13.66 1.32
CA GLY A 26 7.98 -15.00 1.87
C GLY A 26 7.99 -14.98 3.39
N ASP A 27 7.22 -15.87 3.99
CA ASP A 27 7.15 -16.06 5.44
C ASP A 27 7.03 -17.55 5.75
N VAL A 28 7.31 -17.93 6.99
CA VAL A 28 7.21 -19.30 7.47
C VAL A 28 6.08 -19.37 8.49
N GLU A 29 5.05 -20.14 8.16
CA GLU A 29 3.96 -20.45 9.10
C GLU A 29 4.31 -21.69 9.91
N TYR A 30 4.25 -21.58 11.24
CA TYR A 30 4.42 -22.70 12.15
C TYR A 30 3.07 -23.28 12.55
N LYS A 31 2.91 -24.60 12.38
CA LYS A 31 1.70 -25.36 12.74
C LYS A 31 1.98 -26.29 13.92
N PRO A 32 1.76 -25.85 15.17
CA PRO A 32 2.13 -26.60 16.36
C PRO A 32 1.39 -27.94 16.48
N ASN A 33 0.16 -28.02 15.95
CA ASN A 33 -0.70 -29.20 16.03
C ASN A 33 -0.50 -30.20 14.89
N GLU A 34 0.43 -29.93 13.95
CA GLU A 34 0.75 -30.86 12.86
C GLU A 34 1.54 -32.05 13.41
N THR A 35 1.05 -33.26 13.16
CA THR A 35 1.66 -34.51 13.64
C THR A 35 2.96 -34.82 12.90
N ASP A 36 3.03 -34.51 11.62
CA ASP A 36 4.24 -34.66 10.82
C ASP A 36 5.18 -33.49 11.06
N VAL A 37 6.31 -33.77 11.73
CA VAL A 37 7.34 -32.76 12.06
C VAL A 37 7.82 -31.99 10.83
N ASN A 38 7.92 -32.67 9.66
CA ASN A 38 8.38 -32.06 8.42
C ASN A 38 7.37 -31.08 7.82
N LYS A 39 6.11 -31.14 8.25
CA LYS A 39 5.03 -30.25 7.78
C LYS A 39 4.70 -29.13 8.76
N ARG A 40 5.35 -29.10 9.92
CA ARG A 40 5.14 -28.05 10.94
C ARG A 40 5.54 -26.66 10.43
N TYR A 41 6.48 -26.60 9.52
CA TYR A 41 6.93 -25.34 8.91
C TYR A 41 6.51 -25.30 7.44
N THR A 42 5.69 -24.34 7.09
CA THR A 42 5.22 -24.16 5.72
C THR A 42 5.65 -22.79 5.21
N PHE A 43 6.41 -22.76 4.13
CA PHE A 43 6.75 -21.52 3.45
C PHE A 43 5.54 -21.00 2.67
N ILE A 44 5.16 -19.77 2.96
CA ILE A 44 4.02 -19.09 2.34
C ILE A 44 4.50 -17.79 1.71
N ARG A 45 4.03 -17.52 0.50
CA ARG A 45 4.24 -16.22 -0.15
C ARG A 45 3.03 -15.35 0.09
N TYR A 46 3.30 -14.10 0.46
CA TYR A 46 2.29 -13.06 0.65
C TYR A 46 2.50 -11.93 -0.35
N LYS A 47 1.41 -11.30 -0.72
CA LYS A 47 1.38 -10.02 -1.41
C LYS A 47 0.59 -9.03 -0.57
N VAL A 48 1.24 -7.94 -0.17
CA VAL A 48 0.61 -6.80 0.50
C VAL A 48 0.47 -5.69 -0.53
N SER A 49 -0.72 -5.12 -0.61
CA SER A 49 -1.01 -4.00 -1.51
C SER A 49 -1.50 -2.81 -0.71
N TYR A 50 -0.94 -1.63 -0.97
CA TYR A 50 -1.49 -0.35 -0.53
C TYR A 50 -2.00 0.39 -1.75
N TYR A 51 -3.23 0.88 -1.69
CA TYR A 51 -3.89 1.56 -2.79
C TYR A 51 -4.96 2.51 -2.30
N CYS A 52 -5.39 3.42 -3.16
CA CYS A 52 -6.41 4.40 -2.83
C CYS A 52 -7.76 4.05 -3.45
N LYS A 53 -8.80 4.47 -2.75
CA LYS A 53 -10.15 4.60 -3.32
C LYS A 53 -10.58 6.07 -3.21
N PRO A 54 -11.25 6.64 -4.23
CA PRO A 54 -11.84 7.96 -4.14
C PRO A 54 -12.78 8.05 -2.94
N SER A 55 -12.74 9.16 -2.25
CA SER A 55 -13.67 9.50 -1.18
C SER A 55 -14.01 10.98 -1.24
N THR A 56 -15.06 11.37 -0.55
CA THR A 56 -15.48 12.76 -0.45
C THR A 56 -15.61 13.12 1.02
N VAL A 57 -14.93 14.16 1.42
CA VAL A 57 -14.99 14.68 2.79
C VAL A 57 -15.62 16.06 2.80
N LYS A 58 -16.38 16.38 3.83
CA LYS A 58 -16.92 17.71 4.02
C LYS A 58 -15.87 18.61 4.66
N ASP A 59 -15.61 19.74 4.02
CA ASP A 59 -14.87 20.83 4.65
C ASP A 59 -15.75 21.50 5.71
N LYS A 60 -15.34 21.41 6.95
CA LYS A 60 -16.10 22.00 8.08
C LYS A 60 -16.13 23.52 8.05
N LEU A 61 -15.23 24.17 7.31
CA LEU A 61 -15.18 25.63 7.21
C LEU A 61 -16.15 26.16 6.17
N THR A 62 -16.15 25.53 5.00
CA THR A 62 -16.92 25.99 3.83
C THR A 62 -18.20 25.20 3.62
N ASN A 63 -18.36 24.08 4.35
CA ASN A 63 -19.41 23.06 4.16
C ASN A 63 -19.43 22.44 2.75
N ASN A 64 -18.40 22.69 1.93
CA ASN A 64 -18.27 22.14 0.59
C ASN A 64 -17.71 20.71 0.63
N ASN A 65 -18.09 19.92 -0.34
CA ASN A 65 -17.47 18.63 -0.57
C ASN A 65 -16.08 18.82 -1.19
N ILE A 66 -15.12 18.06 -0.69
CA ILE A 66 -13.75 18.03 -1.19
C ILE A 66 -13.44 16.60 -1.58
N ASP A 67 -12.98 16.43 -2.81
CA ASP A 67 -12.48 15.17 -3.29
C ASP A 67 -11.16 14.84 -2.60
N ALA A 68 -11.07 13.63 -2.11
CA ALA A 68 -9.92 13.09 -1.41
C ALA A 68 -9.82 11.59 -1.68
N PHE A 69 -8.91 10.91 -1.00
CA PHE A 69 -8.76 9.47 -1.07
C PHE A 69 -8.78 8.85 0.33
N SER A 70 -9.27 7.61 0.38
CA SER A 70 -9.03 6.70 1.49
C SER A 70 -7.97 5.70 1.07
N VAL A 71 -7.00 5.41 1.93
CA VAL A 71 -5.97 4.40 1.69
C VAL A 71 -6.41 3.06 2.26
N PHE A 72 -6.28 2.04 1.45
CA PHE A 72 -6.59 0.66 1.81
C PHE A 72 -5.34 -0.21 1.75
N LYS A 73 -5.31 -1.20 2.62
CA LYS A 73 -4.32 -2.27 2.63
C LYS A 73 -5.01 -3.60 2.40
N THR A 74 -4.42 -4.46 1.59
CA THR A 74 -4.81 -5.87 1.47
C THR A 74 -3.58 -6.75 1.66
N LYS A 75 -3.79 -7.95 2.22
CA LYS A 75 -2.77 -8.99 2.30
C LYS A 75 -3.38 -10.29 1.76
N VAL A 76 -2.77 -10.89 0.76
CA VAL A 76 -3.24 -12.13 0.14
C VAL A 76 -2.14 -13.18 0.12
N LYS A 77 -2.53 -14.45 0.20
CA LYS A 77 -1.62 -15.62 0.12
C LYS A 77 -1.52 -16.09 -1.33
N TRP A 78 -0.37 -16.67 -1.67
CA TRP A 78 -0.20 -17.41 -2.92
C TRP A 78 -0.79 -18.81 -2.77
N SER A 79 -1.76 -19.15 -3.59
CA SER A 79 -2.32 -20.50 -3.67
C SER A 79 -1.48 -21.36 -4.62
N LYS A 80 -0.74 -22.33 -4.08
CA LYS A 80 0.03 -23.28 -4.87
C LYS A 80 -0.87 -24.16 -5.75
N THR A 81 -2.06 -24.51 -5.27
CA THR A 81 -3.00 -25.37 -5.98
C THR A 81 -3.66 -24.68 -7.16
N LYS A 82 -3.98 -23.39 -7.01
CA LYS A 82 -4.58 -22.56 -8.07
C LYS A 82 -3.54 -21.88 -8.95
N ASN A 83 -2.27 -21.89 -8.52
CA ASN A 83 -1.17 -21.15 -9.15
C ASN A 83 -1.47 -19.66 -9.37
N THR A 84 -2.12 -19.05 -8.39
CA THR A 84 -2.50 -17.62 -8.39
C THR A 84 -2.58 -17.07 -6.97
N TRP A 85 -2.66 -15.75 -6.86
CA TRP A 85 -2.96 -15.10 -5.60
C TRP A 85 -4.42 -15.34 -5.21
N ASP A 86 -4.68 -15.58 -3.93
CA ASP A 86 -6.03 -15.62 -3.42
C ASP A 86 -6.70 -14.24 -3.59
N ASN A 87 -8.00 -14.26 -3.84
CA ASN A 87 -8.75 -13.00 -3.91
C ASN A 87 -8.88 -12.40 -2.51
N PRO A 88 -8.71 -11.08 -2.37
CA PRO A 88 -9.06 -10.42 -1.13
C PRO A 88 -10.54 -10.64 -0.83
N ALA A 89 -10.89 -10.75 0.45
CA ALA A 89 -12.28 -10.76 0.85
C ALA A 89 -12.95 -9.43 0.45
N THR A 90 -14.24 -9.47 0.15
CA THR A 90 -15.00 -8.29 -0.26
C THR A 90 -15.34 -7.37 0.90
N ASP A 91 -15.41 -7.93 2.12
CA ASP A 91 -15.74 -7.19 3.32
C ASP A 91 -14.55 -6.37 3.82
N THR A 92 -14.84 -5.26 4.47
CA THR A 92 -13.81 -4.39 5.05
C THR A 92 -13.62 -4.75 6.54
N TYR A 93 -12.37 -4.92 6.97
CA TYR A 93 -12.05 -5.02 8.39
C TYR A 93 -12.47 -3.75 9.14
N PRO A 94 -13.01 -3.81 10.38
CA PRO A 94 -13.09 -4.94 11.28
C PRO A 94 -14.46 -5.65 11.31
N ASN A 95 -15.33 -5.44 10.34
CA ASN A 95 -16.71 -5.96 10.36
C ASN A 95 -16.85 -7.47 10.19
N SER A 96 -15.74 -8.21 10.24
CA SER A 96 -15.72 -9.63 10.07
C SER A 96 -15.53 -10.37 11.40
N SER A 97 -16.36 -11.37 11.63
CA SER A 97 -16.25 -12.30 12.75
C SER A 97 -15.14 -13.36 12.58
N GLN A 98 -14.45 -13.37 11.44
CA GLN A 98 -13.42 -14.37 11.11
C GLN A 98 -12.09 -13.67 10.82
N LEU A 99 -11.35 -13.36 11.88
CA LEU A 99 -10.13 -12.56 11.81
C LEU A 99 -8.90 -13.32 11.29
N ASP A 100 -8.86 -14.64 11.38
CA ASP A 100 -7.60 -15.38 11.27
C ASP A 100 -7.31 -16.01 9.91
N GLU A 101 -8.31 -16.16 9.02
CA GLU A 101 -8.14 -16.88 7.76
C GLU A 101 -8.40 -16.09 6.50
N ARG A 102 -8.97 -14.89 6.60
CA ARG A 102 -9.33 -14.05 5.45
C ARG A 102 -8.51 -12.79 5.39
N THR A 103 -8.11 -12.43 4.19
CA THR A 103 -7.44 -11.17 3.91
C THR A 103 -8.47 -10.14 3.48
N TYR A 104 -8.84 -9.27 4.40
CA TYR A 104 -9.78 -8.19 4.14
C TYR A 104 -9.07 -6.94 3.66
N PRO A 105 -9.71 -6.13 2.80
CA PRO A 105 -9.26 -4.77 2.59
C PRO A 105 -9.40 -3.99 3.91
N GLU A 106 -8.27 -3.63 4.49
CA GLU A 106 -8.22 -2.78 5.68
C GLU A 106 -8.18 -1.32 5.24
N GLN A 107 -9.12 -0.52 5.73
CA GLN A 107 -9.05 0.93 5.56
C GLN A 107 -7.99 1.49 6.49
N PHE A 108 -6.84 1.83 5.93
CA PHE A 108 -5.67 2.28 6.68
C PHE A 108 -5.73 3.78 7.01
N ILE A 109 -6.22 4.59 6.07
CA ILE A 109 -6.42 6.04 6.25
C ILE A 109 -7.79 6.43 5.69
N GLU A 110 -8.63 7.03 6.53
CA GLU A 110 -9.98 7.44 6.16
C GLU A 110 -9.98 8.81 5.47
N GLY A 111 -10.35 8.84 4.21
CA GLY A 111 -10.94 9.98 3.50
C GLY A 111 -10.20 11.33 3.44
N TYR A 112 -9.03 11.47 4.05
CA TYR A 112 -8.34 12.77 4.18
C TYR A 112 -7.02 12.84 3.39
N VAL A 113 -6.72 11.82 2.60
CA VAL A 113 -5.50 11.78 1.79
C VAL A 113 -5.70 12.62 0.54
N GLN A 114 -4.76 13.48 0.25
CA GLN A 114 -4.73 14.30 -0.95
C GLN A 114 -3.86 13.68 -2.02
N ASP A 115 -2.66 13.24 -1.65
CA ASP A 115 -1.72 12.56 -2.53
C ASP A 115 -1.01 11.44 -1.76
N MET A 116 -0.73 10.33 -2.45
CA MET A 116 0.14 9.25 -1.99
C MET A 116 1.01 8.83 -3.15
N ILE A 117 2.31 9.10 -3.05
CA ILE A 117 3.28 8.92 -4.13
C ILE A 117 4.37 7.96 -3.66
N PHE A 118 4.67 6.96 -4.49
CA PHE A 118 5.78 6.03 -4.27
C PHE A 118 6.86 6.27 -5.31
N ASN A 119 8.10 6.44 -4.86
CA ASN A 119 9.28 6.58 -5.70
C ASN A 119 10.23 5.41 -5.49
N ALA A 120 10.62 4.74 -6.58
CA ALA A 120 11.57 3.65 -6.56
C ALA A 120 12.99 4.17 -6.69
N ILE A 121 13.89 3.72 -5.80
CA ILE A 121 15.30 4.11 -5.75
C ILE A 121 16.17 2.84 -5.81
N ASP A 122 17.25 2.89 -6.60
CA ASP A 122 18.22 1.80 -6.72
C ASP A 122 19.27 1.83 -5.58
N ALA A 123 20.16 0.85 -5.60
CA ALA A 123 21.26 0.73 -4.61
C ALA A 123 22.25 1.91 -4.61
N ASN A 124 22.28 2.68 -5.68
CA ASN A 124 23.16 3.84 -5.83
C ASN A 124 22.47 5.15 -5.46
N GLY A 125 21.22 5.08 -4.98
CA GLY A 125 20.41 6.26 -4.66
C GLY A 125 19.77 6.92 -5.88
N ASN A 126 19.80 6.31 -7.05
CA ASN A 126 19.19 6.88 -8.25
C ASN A 126 17.69 6.63 -8.29
N LEU A 127 16.94 7.67 -8.59
CA LEU A 127 15.51 7.58 -8.80
C LEU A 127 15.20 6.87 -10.13
N LEU A 128 14.41 5.79 -10.05
CA LEU A 128 13.96 5.02 -11.21
C LEU A 128 12.66 5.62 -11.77
N LYS A 129 12.77 6.44 -12.82
CA LYS A 129 11.63 7.05 -13.55
C LYS A 129 11.56 6.53 -14.99
N PRO A 130 10.40 5.99 -15.43
CA PRO A 130 9.27 5.56 -14.62
C PRO A 130 9.65 4.41 -13.67
N PRO A 131 8.90 4.16 -12.58
CA PRO A 131 9.16 3.00 -11.74
C PRO A 131 9.18 1.71 -12.57
N PRO A 132 10.11 0.78 -12.29
CA PRO A 132 10.18 -0.46 -13.04
C PRO A 132 8.87 -1.24 -13.01
N SER A 133 8.45 -1.73 -14.15
CA SER A 133 7.27 -2.58 -14.30
C SER A 133 7.51 -3.59 -15.43
N PRO A 134 6.79 -4.73 -15.46
CA PRO A 134 6.94 -5.72 -16.53
C PRO A 134 6.68 -5.18 -17.93
N THR A 135 5.96 -4.08 -18.05
CA THR A 135 5.43 -3.52 -19.29
C THR A 135 6.13 -2.26 -19.79
N ASN A 136 7.04 -1.68 -19.00
CA ASN A 136 7.70 -0.42 -19.38
C ASN A 136 9.19 -0.57 -19.75
N SER A 137 9.81 0.54 -20.14
CA SER A 137 11.22 0.59 -20.53
C SER A 137 12.19 0.15 -19.43
N ASN A 138 11.81 0.32 -18.16
CA ASN A 138 12.62 -0.02 -16.99
C ASN A 138 12.43 -1.47 -16.51
N LYS A 139 11.75 -2.34 -17.26
CA LYS A 139 11.48 -3.73 -16.86
C LYS A 139 12.72 -4.53 -16.46
N LYS A 140 13.89 -4.22 -16.99
CA LYS A 140 15.17 -4.87 -16.63
C LYS A 140 15.60 -4.53 -15.20
N LYS A 141 15.10 -3.43 -14.63
CA LYS A 141 15.41 -2.93 -13.27
C LYS A 141 14.37 -3.35 -12.23
N LEU A 142 13.48 -4.28 -12.53
CA LEU A 142 12.41 -4.73 -11.61
C LEU A 142 12.92 -5.23 -10.26
N TYR A 143 14.14 -5.78 -10.23
CA TYR A 143 14.76 -6.30 -9.01
C TYR A 143 15.83 -5.37 -8.42
N ASP A 144 16.02 -4.20 -9.02
CA ASP A 144 17.03 -3.24 -8.60
C ASP A 144 16.49 -2.23 -7.56
N ILE A 145 15.19 -2.26 -7.27
CA ILE A 145 14.59 -1.40 -6.25
C ILE A 145 15.12 -1.81 -4.87
N LYS A 146 15.80 -0.90 -4.19
CA LYS A 146 16.34 -1.11 -2.83
C LYS A 146 15.63 -0.27 -1.79
N THR A 147 15.14 0.90 -2.18
CA THR A 147 14.41 1.82 -1.30
C THR A 147 13.17 2.30 -2.01
N VAL A 148 12.10 2.50 -1.26
CA VAL A 148 10.90 3.18 -1.72
C VAL A 148 10.67 4.39 -0.83
N ASP A 149 10.71 5.58 -1.45
CA ASP A 149 10.28 6.80 -0.78
C ASP A 149 8.77 6.94 -0.87
N ILE A 150 8.16 7.38 0.21
CA ILE A 150 6.72 7.59 0.31
C ILE A 150 6.47 9.05 0.64
N ALA A 151 5.84 9.76 -0.30
CA ALA A 151 5.30 11.09 -0.05
C ALA A 151 3.79 10.98 0.17
N LEU A 152 3.32 11.43 1.33
CA LEU A 152 1.92 11.39 1.71
C LEU A 152 1.44 12.78 2.10
N ALA A 153 0.49 13.33 1.35
CA ALA A 153 -0.18 14.56 1.69
C ALA A 153 -1.55 14.24 2.30
N VAL A 154 -1.78 14.68 3.53
CA VAL A 154 -3.04 14.49 4.23
C VAL A 154 -3.62 15.83 4.66
N ARG A 155 -4.94 15.89 4.69
CA ARG A 155 -5.67 17.06 5.16
C ARG A 155 -6.12 16.84 6.61
N SER A 156 -6.00 17.87 7.43
CA SER A 156 -6.54 17.84 8.78
C SER A 156 -8.08 17.71 8.78
N LYS A 157 -8.59 16.81 9.62
CA LYS A 157 -10.05 16.68 9.85
C LYS A 157 -10.66 17.93 10.49
N ASN A 158 -9.90 18.57 11.38
CA ASN A 158 -10.33 19.76 12.08
C ASN A 158 -9.53 20.97 11.58
N PRO A 159 -10.21 22.09 11.28
CA PRO A 159 -9.49 23.29 10.95
C PRO A 159 -8.79 23.85 12.19
N PHE A 160 -7.58 24.35 12.01
CA PHE A 160 -6.90 25.13 13.02
C PHE A 160 -7.34 26.58 12.93
N TYR A 161 -7.57 27.18 14.09
CA TYR A 161 -7.87 28.59 14.22
C TYR A 161 -6.56 29.32 14.50
N ASN A 162 -6.15 30.18 13.60
CA ASN A 162 -5.11 31.15 13.86
C ASN A 162 -5.60 32.52 13.37
N ASP A 163 -5.60 33.49 14.27
CA ASP A 163 -5.88 34.93 14.03
C ASP A 163 -7.03 35.21 13.05
N ASN A 164 -8.25 34.80 13.41
CA ASN A 164 -9.49 35.05 12.67
C ASN A 164 -9.60 34.42 11.26
N LYS A 165 -8.64 33.62 10.83
CA LYS A 165 -8.74 32.86 9.57
C LYS A 165 -8.67 31.37 9.80
N LYS A 166 -9.78 30.71 9.56
CA LYS A 166 -9.85 29.23 9.60
C LYS A 166 -9.12 28.64 8.41
N LYS A 167 -8.05 27.89 8.63
CA LYS A 167 -7.33 27.17 7.58
C LYS A 167 -7.21 25.69 7.92
N SER A 168 -7.40 24.81 6.93
CA SER A 168 -7.01 23.41 7.06
C SER A 168 -5.50 23.32 6.96
N ILE A 169 -4.89 22.54 7.86
CA ILE A 169 -3.46 22.23 7.76
C ILE A 169 -3.28 21.01 6.91
N PHE A 170 -2.33 21.09 5.99
CA PHE A 170 -1.81 19.95 5.27
C PHE A 170 -0.53 19.48 5.98
N ALA A 171 -0.49 18.21 6.35
CA ALA A 171 0.73 17.57 6.78
C ALA A 171 1.32 16.80 5.60
N LEU A 172 2.58 17.09 5.27
CA LEU A 172 3.37 16.32 4.33
C LEU A 172 4.28 15.41 5.16
N THR A 173 4.15 14.11 4.95
CA THR A 173 5.07 13.14 5.55
C THR A 173 5.90 12.53 4.43
N ASP A 174 7.21 12.67 4.54
CA ASP A 174 8.18 12.01 3.69
C ASP A 174 8.88 10.92 4.52
N SER A 175 8.81 9.69 4.08
CA SER A 175 9.48 8.56 4.73
C SER A 175 10.03 7.60 3.70
N SER A 176 11.26 7.14 3.90
CA SER A 176 11.88 6.10 3.09
C SER A 176 11.96 4.79 3.87
N ILE A 177 11.65 3.70 3.19
CA ILE A 177 11.76 2.34 3.74
C ILE A 177 12.96 1.67 3.08
N ASP A 178 13.98 1.38 3.87
CA ASP A 178 15.13 0.60 3.45
C ASP A 178 14.76 -0.89 3.41
N LEU A 179 14.75 -1.46 2.20
CA LEU A 179 14.39 -2.85 1.95
C LEU A 179 15.55 -3.82 2.06
N THR A 180 16.77 -3.35 2.31
CA THR A 180 17.95 -4.23 2.45
C THR A 180 17.88 -5.10 3.70
N ARG A 181 17.02 -4.75 4.65
CA ARG A 181 16.82 -5.50 5.92
C ARG A 181 15.91 -6.70 5.83
N PHE A 182 15.35 -6.99 4.66
CA PHE A 182 14.41 -8.11 4.42
C PHE A 182 15.01 -9.26 3.60
N ASN A 183 16.32 -9.30 3.45
CA ASN A 183 17.06 -10.41 2.82
C ASN A 183 17.60 -11.37 3.88
#